data_82704d5bfdb08d2ba0bdd50456663f0c
#
_entry.id   82704d5bfdb08d2ba0bdd50456663f0c
#
_cell.length_a   1.000
_cell.length_b   1.000
_cell.length_c   1.000
_cell.angle_alpha   90.00
_cell.angle_beta   90.00
_cell.angle_gamma   90.00
#
_symmetry.space_group_name_H-M   'P 1'
#
loop_
_entity.id
_entity.type
_entity.pdbx_description
1 polymer ?
#
loop_
_entity_poly.entity_id
_entity_poly.type
_entity_poly.pdbx_seq_one_letter_code
_entity_poly.pdbx_strand_id
1 'polypeptide(L)'
;GNEQYIFRFRFNIYQYFLSIFYMNILFDKDNKGREFGIESERIEEEKLSLDSLYDRKKEIDQLRLKVYQKILVRIHNKIKHTSRLKVNEPYIFFVVPEFILGVPRYNVKHCTIYVIEKLEENGFVVKYTHPNMIFISWKHYIPSYQREIIYSKYGVKIDGFGNEIKKKKNEPLYLSSTQQKPKETK
;
A
#
# COMPACT_ATOMS: atom_id res chain seq x y z
N GLY A 1 -25.11 -23.97 13.33
CA GLY A 1 -26.17 -23.01 13.72
C GLY A 1 -26.27 -21.77 12.85
N ASN A 2 -25.28 -21.42 12.02
CA ASN A 2 -25.29 -20.16 11.27
C ASN A 2 -25.90 -20.25 9.86
N GLU A 3 -25.99 -21.43 9.27
CA GLU A 3 -26.55 -21.57 7.91
C GLU A 3 -28.09 -21.44 7.87
N GLN A 4 -28.78 -21.81 8.92
CA GLN A 4 -30.25 -21.66 8.99
C GLN A 4 -30.70 -20.20 9.13
N TYR A 5 -29.90 -19.33 9.74
CA TYR A 5 -30.23 -17.89 9.84
C TYR A 5 -30.06 -17.17 8.52
N ILE A 6 -29.05 -17.53 7.72
CA ILE A 6 -28.78 -16.93 6.40
C ILE A 6 -29.88 -17.32 5.40
N PHE A 7 -30.37 -18.57 5.46
CA PHE A 7 -31.44 -19.03 4.58
C PHE A 7 -32.79 -18.35 4.91
N ARG A 8 -33.07 -18.15 6.20
CA ARG A 8 -34.29 -17.47 6.66
C ARG A 8 -34.31 -15.99 6.34
N PHE A 9 -33.14 -15.34 6.34
CA PHE A 9 -33.01 -13.91 5.99
C PHE A 9 -33.17 -13.69 4.47
N ARG A 10 -32.63 -14.59 3.64
CA ARG A 10 -32.81 -14.56 2.18
C ARG A 10 -34.26 -14.80 1.77
N PHE A 11 -34.94 -15.72 2.43
CA PHE A 11 -36.35 -16.02 2.13
C PHE A 11 -37.29 -14.85 2.48
N ASN A 12 -36.98 -14.12 3.51
CA ASN A 12 -37.79 -12.96 3.94
C ASN A 12 -37.60 -11.76 2.99
N ILE A 13 -36.40 -11.55 2.44
CA ILE A 13 -36.11 -10.51 1.44
C ILE A 13 -36.82 -10.83 0.11
N TYR A 14 -36.85 -12.09 -0.31
CA TYR A 14 -37.59 -12.49 -1.51
C TYR A 14 -39.11 -12.32 -1.38
N GLN A 15 -39.64 -12.59 -0.22
CA GLN A 15 -41.08 -12.35 0.07
C GLN A 15 -41.40 -10.85 0.05
N TYR A 16 -40.52 -9.99 0.57
CA TYR A 16 -40.71 -8.54 0.51
C TYR A 16 -40.59 -8.01 -0.92
N PHE A 17 -39.64 -8.51 -1.72
CA PHE A 17 -39.48 -8.13 -3.12
C PHE A 17 -40.69 -8.58 -3.98
N LEU A 18 -41.20 -9.78 -3.76
CA LEU A 18 -42.40 -10.27 -4.44
C LEU A 18 -43.64 -9.46 -4.06
N SER A 19 -43.81 -9.06 -2.81
CA SER A 19 -44.96 -8.26 -2.39
C SER A 19 -44.91 -6.84 -2.99
N ILE A 20 -43.73 -6.20 -3.08
CA ILE A 20 -43.56 -4.89 -3.72
C ILE A 20 -43.77 -5.00 -5.25
N PHE A 21 -43.31 -6.08 -5.87
CA PHE A 21 -43.49 -6.33 -7.29
C PHE A 21 -44.96 -6.59 -7.63
N TYR A 22 -45.68 -7.36 -6.79
CA TYR A 22 -47.12 -7.56 -6.97
C TYR A 22 -47.95 -6.30 -6.68
N MET A 23 -47.55 -5.46 -5.71
CA MET A 23 -48.19 -4.19 -5.45
C MET A 23 -48.06 -3.24 -6.64
N ASN A 24 -46.89 -3.16 -7.27
CA ASN A 24 -46.69 -2.31 -8.46
C ASN A 24 -47.51 -2.79 -9.66
N ILE A 25 -47.64 -4.11 -9.87
CA ILE A 25 -48.48 -4.66 -10.96
C ILE A 25 -49.97 -4.44 -10.73
N LEU A 26 -50.44 -4.47 -9.46
CA LEU A 26 -51.85 -4.19 -9.13
C LEU A 26 -52.18 -2.71 -9.23
N PHE A 27 -51.22 -1.82 -8.93
CA PHE A 27 -51.43 -0.36 -9.05
C PHE A 27 -51.45 0.15 -10.49
N ASP A 28 -50.82 -0.59 -11.42
CA ASP A 28 -50.78 -0.23 -12.85
C ASP A 28 -52.08 -0.62 -13.62
N LYS A 29 -52.97 -1.42 -13.00
CA LYS A 29 -54.21 -1.88 -13.61
C LYS A 29 -55.34 -0.87 -13.57
N ASP A 30 -55.29 0.11 -12.63
CA ASP A 30 -56.35 1.08 -12.43
C ASP A 30 -56.13 2.45 -13.10
N ASN A 31 -55.04 2.64 -13.82
CA ASN A 31 -54.66 3.90 -14.45
C ASN A 31 -54.79 3.89 -15.97
N LYS A 32 -55.85 3.25 -16.48
CA LYS A 32 -56.27 3.37 -17.88
C LYS A 32 -57.03 4.69 -18.05
N GLY A 33 -56.29 5.80 -18.31
CA GLY A 33 -56.96 7.04 -18.66
C GLY A 33 -56.23 8.36 -18.40
N ARG A 34 -54.94 8.38 -18.35
CA ARG A 34 -54.18 9.62 -18.49
C ARG A 34 -53.01 9.35 -19.44
N GLU A 35 -53.21 9.74 -20.72
CA GLU A 35 -52.07 9.97 -21.60
C GLU A 35 -51.24 11.09 -21.00
N PHE A 36 -50.22 10.70 -20.21
CA PHE A 36 -49.11 11.53 -19.93
C PHE A 36 -48.33 11.56 -21.26
N GLY A 37 -48.33 12.70 -21.95
CA GLY A 37 -47.47 12.94 -23.08
C GLY A 37 -46.02 12.88 -22.62
N ILE A 38 -45.49 11.69 -22.59
CA ILE A 38 -44.06 11.48 -22.48
C ILE A 38 -43.55 11.75 -23.91
N GLU A 39 -43.18 13.00 -24.15
CA GLU A 39 -42.22 13.31 -25.20
C GLU A 39 -41.13 12.25 -25.07
N SER A 40 -40.87 11.52 -26.15
CA SER A 40 -39.84 10.45 -26.17
C SER A 40 -38.46 11.08 -26.06
N GLU A 41 -38.14 11.64 -24.89
CA GLU A 41 -36.74 11.76 -24.52
C GLU A 41 -36.19 10.34 -24.52
N ARG A 42 -35.20 10.09 -25.39
CA ARG A 42 -34.42 8.87 -25.37
C ARG A 42 -33.78 8.80 -23.97
N ILE A 43 -34.40 8.04 -23.08
CA ILE A 43 -33.76 7.63 -21.85
C ILE A 43 -32.64 6.70 -22.28
N GLU A 44 -31.46 7.27 -22.57
CA GLU A 44 -30.27 6.48 -22.77
C GLU A 44 -30.04 5.81 -21.40
N GLU A 45 -30.25 4.50 -21.35
CA GLU A 45 -29.86 3.71 -20.19
C GLU A 45 -28.35 3.86 -19.99
N GLU A 46 -27.96 4.84 -19.21
CA GLU A 46 -26.57 5.04 -18.84
C GLU A 46 -26.12 3.80 -18.05
N LYS A 47 -25.30 2.96 -18.69
CA LYS A 47 -24.74 1.77 -18.05
C LYS A 47 -23.89 2.21 -16.87
N LEU A 48 -24.42 2.01 -15.67
CA LEU A 48 -23.70 2.32 -14.44
C LEU A 48 -22.44 1.44 -14.33
N SER A 49 -21.28 2.06 -14.37
CA SER A 49 -20.02 1.38 -14.14
C SER A 49 -19.82 1.15 -12.64
N LEU A 50 -19.55 -0.08 -12.22
CA LEU A 50 -19.23 -0.39 -10.83
C LEU A 50 -17.97 0.34 -10.36
N ASP A 51 -17.01 0.57 -11.24
CA ASP A 51 -15.79 1.29 -10.93
C ASP A 51 -16.05 2.77 -10.60
N SER A 52 -17.01 3.42 -11.31
CA SER A 52 -17.36 4.82 -11.06
C SER A 52 -17.94 5.06 -9.65
N LEU A 53 -18.54 4.03 -9.06
CA LEU A 53 -19.05 4.11 -7.68
C LEU A 53 -17.93 4.26 -6.64
N TYR A 54 -16.71 3.86 -7.00
CA TYR A 54 -15.55 3.92 -6.12
C TYR A 54 -14.62 5.12 -6.39
N ASP A 55 -14.88 5.93 -7.42
CA ASP A 55 -14.04 7.07 -7.79
C ASP A 55 -13.86 8.05 -6.62
N ARG A 56 -14.95 8.41 -5.96
CA ARG A 56 -14.90 9.29 -4.78
C ARG A 56 -14.08 8.69 -3.62
N LYS A 57 -14.18 7.38 -3.40
CA LYS A 57 -13.38 6.70 -2.36
C LYS A 57 -11.91 6.74 -2.73
N LYS A 58 -11.57 6.49 -3.98
CA LYS A 58 -10.22 6.57 -4.53
C LYS A 58 -9.60 7.96 -4.34
N GLU A 59 -10.35 9.02 -4.63
CA GLU A 59 -9.90 10.40 -4.39
C GLU A 59 -9.59 10.66 -2.91
N ILE A 60 -10.48 10.24 -2.01
CA ILE A 60 -10.28 10.40 -0.56
C ILE A 60 -9.03 9.64 -0.10
N ASP A 61 -8.82 8.42 -0.57
CA ASP A 61 -7.67 7.61 -0.19
C ASP A 61 -6.36 8.20 -0.75
N GLN A 62 -6.38 8.78 -1.95
CA GLN A 62 -5.25 9.52 -2.50
C GLN A 62 -4.92 10.78 -1.67
N LEU A 63 -5.93 11.52 -1.22
CA LEU A 63 -5.72 12.68 -0.35
C LEU A 63 -5.11 12.27 1.00
N ARG A 64 -5.58 11.18 1.59
CA ARG A 64 -5.01 10.60 2.83
C ARG A 64 -3.55 10.20 2.63
N LEU A 65 -3.24 9.54 1.52
CA LEU A 65 -1.86 9.13 1.20
C LEU A 65 -0.94 10.36 1.08
N LYS A 66 -1.38 11.44 0.45
CA LYS A 66 -0.62 12.70 0.38
C LYS A 66 -0.30 13.25 1.79
N VAL A 67 -1.23 13.11 2.73
CA VAL A 67 -0.99 13.52 4.14
C VAL A 67 0.08 12.65 4.79
N TYR A 68 0.03 11.32 4.60
CA TYR A 68 1.02 10.39 5.15
C TYR A 68 2.41 10.67 4.58
N GLN A 69 2.51 10.95 3.28
CA GLN A 69 3.75 11.35 2.64
C GLN A 69 4.32 12.66 3.20
N LYS A 70 3.47 13.66 3.47
CA LYS A 70 3.90 14.92 4.12
C LYS A 70 4.48 14.68 5.52
N ILE A 71 3.89 13.77 6.29
CA ILE A 71 4.40 13.40 7.61
C ILE A 71 5.74 12.69 7.47
N LEU A 72 5.87 11.75 6.53
CA LEU A 72 7.12 11.05 6.26
C LEU A 72 8.25 12.02 5.88
N VAL A 73 7.97 13.01 5.03
CA VAL A 73 8.95 14.05 4.67
C VAL A 73 9.38 14.84 5.90
N ARG A 74 8.47 15.18 6.81
CA ARG A 74 8.83 15.86 8.09
C ARG A 74 9.76 15.01 8.93
N ILE A 75 9.52 13.70 9.00
CA ILE A 75 10.38 12.74 9.70
C ILE A 75 11.77 12.70 9.06
N HIS A 76 11.85 12.56 7.73
CA HIS A 76 13.12 12.56 7.01
C HIS A 76 13.92 13.85 7.24
N ASN A 77 13.25 14.99 7.23
CA ASN A 77 13.90 16.27 7.52
C ASN A 77 14.43 16.33 8.97
N LYS A 78 13.66 15.81 9.95
CA LYS A 78 14.09 15.71 11.34
C LYS A 78 15.30 14.78 11.48
N ILE A 79 15.30 13.62 10.81
CA ILE A 79 16.45 12.69 10.78
C ILE A 79 17.69 13.41 10.23
N LYS A 80 17.59 14.04 9.06
CA LYS A 80 18.69 14.79 8.43
C LYS A 80 19.22 15.89 9.32
N HIS A 81 18.34 16.63 9.96
CA HIS A 81 18.74 17.71 10.88
C HIS A 81 19.47 17.17 12.12
N THR A 82 18.91 16.15 12.75
CA THR A 82 19.50 15.54 13.95
C THR A 82 20.85 14.88 13.66
N SER A 83 20.97 14.18 12.51
CA SER A 83 22.23 13.52 12.12
C SER A 83 23.38 14.51 11.90
N ARG A 84 23.09 15.76 11.55
CA ARG A 84 24.10 16.83 11.41
C ARG A 84 24.50 17.47 12.73
N LEU A 85 23.53 17.63 13.65
CA LEU A 85 23.78 18.31 14.93
C LEU A 85 24.29 17.36 16.01
N LYS A 86 23.77 16.11 16.02
CA LYS A 86 24.04 15.14 17.06
C LYS A 86 24.68 13.89 16.49
N VAL A 87 25.97 13.99 16.16
CA VAL A 87 26.72 12.89 15.51
C VAL A 87 26.76 11.62 16.37
N ASN A 88 26.79 11.75 17.71
CA ASN A 88 26.87 10.64 18.65
C ASN A 88 25.51 10.01 19.02
N GLU A 89 24.40 10.61 18.60
CA GLU A 89 23.05 10.15 18.91
C GLU A 89 22.33 9.72 17.61
N PRO A 90 22.59 8.52 17.08
CA PRO A 90 22.01 8.07 15.80
C PRO A 90 20.56 7.59 15.95
N TYR A 91 19.72 8.38 16.60
CA TYR A 91 18.29 8.10 16.79
C TYR A 91 17.48 9.37 16.99
N ILE A 92 16.16 9.25 16.76
CA ILE A 92 15.18 10.30 17.06
C ILE A 92 13.89 9.72 17.63
N PHE A 93 13.16 10.55 18.35
CA PHE A 93 11.76 10.32 18.68
C PHE A 93 10.89 11.25 17.86
N PHE A 94 9.81 10.70 17.31
CA PHE A 94 8.83 11.45 16.56
C PHE A 94 7.42 11.11 17.06
N VAL A 95 6.62 12.14 17.34
CA VAL A 95 5.21 11.98 17.71
C VAL A 95 4.38 12.23 16.46
N VAL A 96 3.61 11.23 16.05
CA VAL A 96 2.68 11.37 14.92
C VAL A 96 1.53 12.27 15.36
N PRO A 97 1.31 13.43 14.69
CA PRO A 97 0.25 14.34 15.08
C PRO A 97 -1.13 13.70 14.87
N GLU A 98 -2.04 13.93 15.80
CA GLU A 98 -3.43 13.44 15.68
C GLU A 98 -4.24 14.25 14.68
N PHE A 99 -3.88 15.52 14.53
CA PHE A 99 -4.47 16.43 13.54
C PHE A 99 -3.43 17.43 13.01
N ILE A 100 -3.67 17.93 11.81
CA ILE A 100 -2.85 18.95 11.17
C ILE A 100 -3.80 20.04 10.67
N LEU A 101 -3.51 21.30 11.03
CA LEU A 101 -4.30 22.44 10.58
C LEU A 101 -4.31 22.52 9.05
N GLY A 102 -5.49 22.75 8.47
CA GLY A 102 -5.67 22.81 7.02
C GLY A 102 -5.63 21.47 6.28
N VAL A 103 -5.66 20.36 7.00
CA VAL A 103 -5.68 19.00 6.43
C VAL A 103 -6.94 18.27 6.90
N PRO A 104 -7.65 17.54 6.00
CA PRO A 104 -8.77 16.69 6.38
C PRO A 104 -8.37 15.66 7.44
N ARG A 105 -9.33 15.26 8.27
CA ARG A 105 -9.09 14.21 9.27
C ARG A 105 -8.56 12.93 8.61
N TYR A 106 -7.53 12.37 9.17
CA TYR A 106 -6.92 11.13 8.73
C TYR A 106 -6.83 10.12 9.88
N ASN A 107 -6.66 8.85 9.54
CA ASN A 107 -6.50 7.80 10.53
C ASN A 107 -5.04 7.75 11.01
N VAL A 108 -4.80 8.12 12.27
CA VAL A 108 -3.46 8.15 12.88
C VAL A 108 -2.82 6.76 12.89
N LYS A 109 -3.59 5.70 13.16
CA LYS A 109 -3.08 4.32 13.17
C LYS A 109 -2.58 3.91 11.79
N HIS A 110 -3.37 4.15 10.74
CA HIS A 110 -2.96 3.83 9.37
C HIS A 110 -1.75 4.67 8.92
N CYS A 111 -1.72 5.96 9.32
CA CYS A 111 -0.57 6.81 9.06
C CYS A 111 0.70 6.28 9.74
N THR A 112 0.59 5.87 11.00
CA THR A 112 1.70 5.32 11.77
C THR A 112 2.24 4.05 11.13
N ILE A 113 1.37 3.12 10.74
CA ILE A 113 1.76 1.87 10.04
C ILE A 113 2.49 2.21 8.73
N TYR A 114 1.90 3.07 7.90
CA TYR A 114 2.51 3.50 6.63
C TYR A 114 3.91 4.08 6.83
N VAL A 115 4.07 4.96 7.84
CA VAL A 115 5.36 5.59 8.14
C VAL A 115 6.38 4.56 8.62
N ILE A 116 5.99 3.62 9.48
CA ILE A 116 6.86 2.55 9.97
C ILE A 116 7.35 1.71 8.79
N GLU A 117 6.45 1.21 7.94
CA GLU A 117 6.78 0.41 6.76
C GLU A 117 7.78 1.15 5.85
N LYS A 118 7.53 2.43 5.55
CA LYS A 118 8.43 3.21 4.69
C LYS A 118 9.79 3.50 5.32
N LEU A 119 9.88 3.61 6.63
CA LEU A 119 11.16 3.78 7.33
C LEU A 119 11.94 2.46 7.40
N GLU A 120 11.25 1.33 7.62
CA GLU A 120 11.87 0.00 7.60
C GLU A 120 12.36 -0.38 6.21
N GLU A 121 11.59 -0.08 5.15
CA GLU A 121 12.06 -0.22 3.75
C GLU A 121 13.34 0.58 3.48
N ASN A 122 13.51 1.75 4.11
CA ASN A 122 14.72 2.56 4.02
C ASN A 122 15.87 2.03 4.92
N GLY A 123 15.65 0.95 5.65
CA GLY A 123 16.66 0.31 6.50
C GLY A 123 16.81 0.92 7.90
N PHE A 124 15.85 1.73 8.37
CA PHE A 124 15.85 2.21 9.76
C PHE A 124 15.30 1.13 10.70
N VAL A 125 15.81 1.09 11.92
CA VAL A 125 15.17 0.33 13.01
C VAL A 125 14.11 1.21 13.65
N VAL A 126 12.87 0.74 13.62
CA VAL A 126 11.73 1.50 14.11
C VAL A 126 11.05 0.77 15.27
N LYS A 127 10.68 1.50 16.32
CA LYS A 127 9.89 0.99 17.44
C LYS A 127 8.70 1.91 17.70
N TYR A 128 7.52 1.34 17.73
CA TYR A 128 6.31 2.06 18.12
C TYR A 128 6.14 2.06 19.63
N THR A 129 5.76 3.22 20.16
CA THR A 129 5.39 3.39 21.57
C THR A 129 4.03 4.07 21.64
N HIS A 130 3.10 3.40 22.30
CA HIS A 130 1.75 3.93 22.49
C HIS A 130 1.79 5.31 23.20
N PRO A 131 0.92 6.29 22.84
CA PRO A 131 -0.20 6.18 21.88
C PRO A 131 0.18 6.50 20.43
N ASN A 132 1.19 7.31 20.16
CA ASN A 132 1.50 7.82 18.81
C ASN A 132 2.98 8.19 18.62
N MET A 133 3.87 7.67 19.47
CA MET A 133 5.30 7.93 19.38
C MET A 133 6.03 6.83 18.60
N ILE A 134 6.96 7.25 17.77
CA ILE A 134 7.84 6.39 16.99
C ILE A 134 9.29 6.70 17.38
N PHE A 135 10.02 5.67 17.80
CA PHE A 135 11.48 5.72 17.96
C PHE A 135 12.11 5.22 16.67
N ILE A 136 13.04 5.98 16.10
CA ILE A 136 13.71 5.69 14.85
C ILE A 136 15.21 5.72 15.08
N SER A 137 15.92 4.65 14.74
CA SER A 137 17.37 4.53 14.93
C SER A 137 18.05 4.04 13.66
N TRP A 138 19.25 4.56 13.40
CA TRP A 138 20.15 4.13 12.32
C TRP A 138 21.54 3.73 12.83
N LYS A 139 21.66 3.47 14.14
CA LYS A 139 22.92 3.10 14.80
C LYS A 139 23.57 1.83 14.24
N HIS A 140 22.74 0.90 13.76
CA HIS A 140 23.19 -0.39 13.22
C HIS A 140 23.85 -0.29 11.83
N TYR A 141 23.68 0.83 11.14
CA TYR A 141 24.23 1.03 9.81
C TYR A 141 25.71 1.40 9.86
N ILE A 142 26.56 0.67 9.12
CA ILE A 142 28.00 0.89 9.02
C ILE A 142 28.28 1.74 7.78
N PRO A 143 28.73 3.02 7.93
CA PRO A 143 29.01 3.89 6.80
C PRO A 143 30.15 3.36 5.91
N SER A 144 30.21 3.81 4.66
CA SER A 144 31.21 3.37 3.67
C SER A 144 32.63 3.56 4.14
N TYR A 145 32.96 4.71 4.74
CA TYR A 145 34.31 4.98 5.25
C TYR A 145 34.76 3.98 6.34
N GLN A 146 33.85 3.55 7.22
CA GLN A 146 34.17 2.53 8.24
C GLN A 146 34.33 1.15 7.58
N ARG A 147 33.51 0.82 6.59
CA ARG A 147 33.64 -0.44 5.82
C ARG A 147 34.98 -0.52 5.07
N GLU A 148 35.47 0.60 4.54
CA GLU A 148 36.81 0.69 3.90
C GLU A 148 37.95 0.46 4.88
N ILE A 149 37.85 1.02 6.10
CA ILE A 149 38.82 0.76 7.18
C ILE A 149 38.84 -0.72 7.56
N ILE A 150 37.65 -1.33 7.72
CA ILE A 150 37.51 -2.75 8.04
C ILE A 150 38.11 -3.61 6.91
N TYR A 151 37.85 -3.27 5.66
CA TYR A 151 38.42 -3.97 4.52
C TYR A 151 39.95 -3.85 4.48
N SER A 152 40.49 -2.66 4.70
CA SER A 152 41.94 -2.43 4.75
C SER A 152 42.62 -3.23 5.88
N LYS A 153 41.95 -3.34 7.02
CA LYS A 153 42.53 -3.97 8.22
C LYS A 153 42.38 -5.49 8.24
N TYR A 154 41.24 -6.00 7.75
CA TYR A 154 40.87 -7.42 7.87
C TYR A 154 40.72 -8.15 6.52
N GLY A 155 40.75 -7.43 5.39
CA GLY A 155 40.56 -8.02 4.05
C GLY A 155 39.14 -8.49 3.74
N VAL A 156 38.15 -8.25 4.64
CA VAL A 156 36.80 -8.70 4.51
C VAL A 156 35.91 -7.57 4.01
N LYS A 157 35.14 -7.82 2.94
CA LYS A 157 34.14 -6.87 2.45
C LYS A 157 32.81 -7.12 3.17
N ILE A 158 32.28 -6.08 3.80
CA ILE A 158 30.97 -6.11 4.48
C ILE A 158 30.00 -5.13 3.82
N ASP A 159 28.69 -5.43 3.90
CA ASP A 159 27.63 -4.52 3.54
C ASP A 159 27.38 -3.47 4.63
N GLY A 160 26.41 -2.55 4.41
CA GLY A 160 26.01 -1.54 5.39
C GLY A 160 25.42 -2.11 6.69
N PHE A 161 25.05 -3.37 6.71
CA PHE A 161 24.44 -4.07 7.86
C PHE A 161 25.38 -5.07 8.52
N GLY A 162 26.66 -5.10 8.11
CA GLY A 162 27.69 -5.95 8.72
C GLY A 162 27.74 -7.38 8.16
N ASN A 163 27.01 -7.71 7.11
CA ASN A 163 27.09 -9.04 6.50
C ASN A 163 28.29 -9.13 5.55
N GLU A 164 29.00 -10.26 5.54
CA GLU A 164 30.08 -10.50 4.59
C GLU A 164 29.57 -10.65 3.16
N ILE A 165 30.14 -9.87 2.27
CA ILE A 165 29.91 -10.01 0.82
C ILE A 165 30.86 -11.08 0.29
N LYS A 166 30.41 -12.33 0.20
CA LYS A 166 31.16 -13.41 -0.47
C LYS A 166 31.33 -13.06 -1.96
N LYS A 167 32.57 -12.99 -2.44
CA LYS A 167 32.82 -12.92 -3.89
C LYS A 167 32.19 -14.16 -4.53
N LYS A 168 31.24 -14.00 -5.45
CA LYS A 168 30.85 -15.11 -6.34
C LYS A 168 32.12 -15.57 -7.04
N LYS A 169 32.57 -16.82 -6.81
CA LYS A 169 33.55 -17.46 -7.65
C LYS A 169 32.96 -17.42 -9.06
N ASN A 170 33.64 -16.71 -9.98
CA ASN A 170 33.34 -16.81 -11.40
C ASN A 170 33.51 -18.29 -11.76
N GLU A 171 32.42 -18.99 -11.99
CA GLU A 171 32.47 -20.30 -12.64
C GLU A 171 33.13 -20.08 -13.99
N PRO A 172 34.21 -20.81 -14.33
CA PRO A 172 34.81 -20.69 -15.65
C PRO A 172 33.74 -21.08 -16.67
N LEU A 173 33.52 -20.18 -17.64
CA LEU A 173 32.67 -20.46 -18.80
C LEU A 173 33.33 -21.64 -19.55
N TYR A 174 32.84 -22.86 -19.36
CA TYR A 174 33.19 -23.98 -20.21
C TYR A 174 32.57 -23.71 -21.58
N LEU A 175 33.43 -23.24 -22.50
CA LEU A 175 33.11 -23.22 -23.93
C LEU A 175 32.75 -24.66 -24.32
N SER A 176 31.48 -24.90 -24.58
CA SER A 176 31.01 -26.12 -25.20
C SER A 176 31.60 -26.17 -26.61
N SER A 177 32.73 -26.91 -26.74
CA SER A 177 33.32 -27.28 -28.02
C SER A 177 32.30 -28.11 -28.79
N THR A 178 31.70 -27.49 -29.79
CA THR A 178 30.86 -28.14 -30.79
C THR A 178 31.71 -29.16 -31.54
N GLN A 179 31.53 -30.43 -31.25
CA GLN A 179 32.08 -31.52 -32.06
C GLN A 179 31.39 -31.53 -33.43
N GLN A 180 32.12 -31.04 -34.43
CA GLN A 180 31.76 -31.28 -35.82
C GLN A 180 32.00 -32.76 -36.16
N LYS A 181 30.93 -33.49 -36.50
CA LYS A 181 31.00 -34.82 -37.11
C LYS A 181 31.55 -34.67 -38.52
N PRO A 182 32.53 -35.56 -38.94
CA PRO A 182 32.96 -35.63 -40.33
C PRO A 182 31.84 -36.18 -41.22
N LYS A 183 31.59 -35.54 -42.36
CA LYS A 183 30.75 -36.10 -43.43
C LYS A 183 31.55 -37.19 -44.15
N GLU A 184 31.09 -38.44 -44.11
CA GLU A 184 31.52 -39.49 -45.02
C GLU A 184 30.93 -39.24 -46.40
N THR A 185 31.84 -39.13 -47.39
CA THR A 185 31.56 -39.16 -48.84
C THR A 185 31.50 -40.60 -49.33
N LYS A 186 30.39 -40.92 -49.99
CA LYS A 186 30.30 -41.96 -51.01
C LYS A 186 29.47 -41.43 -52.15
#